data_d933e4169fda964c96a2c6e84fac5919
#
_entry.id   d933e4169fda964c96a2c6e84fac5919
#
_cell.length_a   1.000
_cell.length_b   1.000
_cell.length_c   1.000
_cell.angle_alpha   90.00
_cell.angle_beta   90.00
_cell.angle_gamma   90.00
#
_symmetry.space_group_name_H-M   'P 1'
#
loop_
_entity.id
_entity.type
_entity.pdbx_description
1 polymer ?
#
loop_
_entity_poly.entity_id
_entity_poly.type
_entity_poly.pdbx_seq_one_letter_code
_entity_poly.pdbx_strand_id
1 'polypeptide(L)'
;MEITRRTLLGAGAAAGAGALLPLRLATAAEAEPPVGVTPFTEQLPTLAELGVIDATGGGGATVHMVNATHRFHKTMAKTPTFAYRSAGGTQDYLGPVIVAKKNVPFNLTVKNDLGSHPLASAIDYGIDGVVRTDARAPRAAVHLHGGNTDPASDGDPLDFFGHGASNTYHYGNTQEAAGLW
;
A
#
# COMPACT_ATOMS: atom_id res chain seq x y z
N MET A 1 -4.12 -41.63 -33.25
CA MET A 1 -3.19 -40.78 -34.01
C MET A 1 -1.99 -40.54 -33.10
N GLU A 2 -0.88 -41.24 -33.37
CA GLU A 2 0.33 -41.09 -32.54
C GLU A 2 1.05 -39.81 -32.91
N ILE A 3 1.24 -38.94 -31.94
CA ILE A 3 2.01 -37.71 -32.11
C ILE A 3 3.48 -38.05 -31.97
N THR A 4 4.22 -38.01 -33.08
CA THR A 4 5.66 -38.27 -33.07
C THR A 4 6.44 -37.03 -32.67
N ARG A 5 7.68 -37.24 -32.14
CA ARG A 5 8.58 -36.10 -31.79
C ARG A 5 8.84 -35.13 -32.97
N ARG A 6 8.87 -35.68 -34.20
CA ARG A 6 9.00 -34.86 -35.43
C ARG A 6 7.79 -33.97 -35.68
N THR A 7 6.55 -34.48 -35.40
CA THR A 7 5.31 -33.70 -35.54
C THR A 7 5.25 -32.57 -34.50
N LEU A 8 5.73 -32.86 -33.27
CA LEU A 8 5.78 -31.84 -32.22
C LEU A 8 6.79 -30.75 -32.53
N LEU A 9 7.98 -31.09 -33.05
CA LEU A 9 9.01 -30.14 -33.43
C LEU A 9 8.59 -29.29 -34.65
N GLY A 10 7.90 -29.91 -35.62
CA GLY A 10 7.34 -29.18 -36.76
C GLY A 10 6.25 -28.17 -36.38
N ALA A 11 5.37 -28.56 -35.44
CA ALA A 11 4.36 -27.64 -34.89
C ALA A 11 4.99 -26.49 -34.07
N GLY A 12 6.05 -26.79 -33.32
CA GLY A 12 6.82 -25.77 -32.57
C GLY A 12 7.53 -24.77 -33.49
N ALA A 13 8.07 -25.22 -34.62
CA ALA A 13 8.73 -24.33 -35.60
C ALA A 13 7.72 -23.43 -36.34
N ALA A 14 6.52 -23.93 -36.64
CA ALA A 14 5.46 -23.14 -37.25
C ALA A 14 4.87 -22.10 -36.27
N ALA A 15 4.77 -22.43 -34.99
CA ALA A 15 4.37 -21.48 -33.94
C ALA A 15 5.46 -20.42 -33.66
N GLY A 16 6.75 -20.80 -33.77
CA GLY A 16 7.87 -19.88 -33.59
C GLY A 16 8.03 -18.85 -34.71
N ALA A 17 7.68 -19.21 -35.95
CA ALA A 17 7.71 -18.27 -37.07
C ALA A 17 6.62 -17.18 -37.02
N GLY A 18 5.50 -17.47 -36.37
CA GLY A 18 4.43 -16.49 -36.14
C GLY A 18 4.76 -15.46 -35.02
N ALA A 19 5.73 -15.77 -34.15
CA ALA A 19 6.14 -14.92 -33.03
C ALA A 19 7.18 -13.84 -33.42
N LEU A 20 7.63 -13.81 -34.67
CA LEU A 20 8.50 -12.74 -35.21
C LEU A 20 7.71 -11.54 -35.77
N LEU A 21 6.43 -11.45 -35.51
CA LEU A 21 5.77 -10.15 -35.64
C LEU A 21 6.51 -9.17 -34.74
N PRO A 22 6.88 -7.96 -35.25
CA PRO A 22 7.55 -6.99 -34.42
C PRO A 22 6.70 -6.77 -33.19
N LEU A 23 7.21 -7.22 -32.01
CA LEU A 23 6.72 -6.72 -30.73
C LEU A 23 6.88 -5.20 -30.86
N ARG A 24 5.82 -4.52 -31.16
CA ARG A 24 5.75 -3.10 -30.82
C ARG A 24 5.89 -3.10 -29.33
N LEU A 25 7.09 -2.82 -28.84
CA LEU A 25 7.26 -2.28 -27.51
C LEU A 25 6.29 -1.12 -27.48
N ALA A 26 5.12 -1.34 -26.84
CA ALA A 26 4.29 -0.25 -26.45
C ALA A 26 5.22 0.58 -25.56
N THR A 27 5.80 1.66 -26.13
CA THR A 27 6.32 2.74 -25.31
C THR A 27 5.18 3.01 -24.35
N ALA A 28 5.44 2.86 -23.05
CA ALA A 28 4.47 3.28 -22.06
C ALA A 28 4.12 4.71 -22.46
N ALA A 29 2.93 4.88 -23.02
CA ALA A 29 2.41 6.21 -23.26
C ALA A 29 2.44 6.84 -21.87
N GLU A 30 3.25 7.89 -21.67
CA GLU A 30 3.15 8.70 -20.49
C GLU A 30 1.66 9.01 -20.38
N ALA A 31 1.04 8.56 -19.29
CA ALA A 31 -0.38 8.78 -19.07
C ALA A 31 -0.56 10.29 -19.09
N GLU A 32 -1.24 10.80 -20.13
CA GLU A 32 -1.52 12.23 -20.19
C GLU A 32 -2.22 12.62 -18.89
N PRO A 33 -1.80 13.71 -18.25
CA PRO A 33 -2.44 14.17 -17.04
C PRO A 33 -3.95 14.35 -17.31
N PRO A 34 -4.82 14.02 -16.37
CA PRO A 34 -6.26 14.20 -16.53
C PRO A 34 -6.54 15.63 -17.02
N VAL A 35 -7.46 15.78 -17.97
CA VAL A 35 -7.82 17.08 -18.54
C VAL A 35 -8.11 18.08 -17.41
N GLY A 36 -7.40 19.22 -17.40
CA GLY A 36 -7.55 20.27 -16.39
C GLY A 36 -6.58 20.20 -15.21
N VAL A 37 -5.65 19.23 -15.19
CA VAL A 37 -4.57 19.17 -14.19
C VAL A 37 -3.28 19.72 -14.79
N THR A 38 -2.74 20.77 -14.20
CA THR A 38 -1.41 21.31 -14.55
C THR A 38 -0.38 20.65 -13.65
N PRO A 39 0.59 19.89 -14.18
CA PRO A 39 1.61 19.24 -13.38
C PRO A 39 2.47 20.24 -12.59
N PHE A 40 3.03 19.79 -11.46
CA PHE A 40 4.00 20.52 -10.65
C PHE A 40 3.50 21.87 -10.11
N THR A 41 2.19 22.01 -9.88
CA THR A 41 1.59 23.25 -9.33
C THR A 41 1.23 23.12 -7.85
N GLU A 42 1.15 21.90 -7.31
CA GLU A 42 0.90 21.67 -5.90
C GLU A 42 2.23 21.61 -5.15
N GLN A 43 2.26 22.23 -3.98
CA GLN A 43 3.42 22.19 -3.10
C GLN A 43 3.47 20.83 -2.39
N LEU A 44 4.66 20.23 -2.30
CA LEU A 44 4.86 19.06 -1.46
C LEU A 44 4.70 19.46 0.02
N PRO A 45 3.97 18.65 0.81
CA PRO A 45 3.82 18.93 2.23
C PRO A 45 5.17 18.79 2.95
N THR A 46 5.40 19.66 3.90
CA THR A 46 6.54 19.56 4.81
C THR A 46 6.30 18.44 5.86
N LEU A 47 7.36 17.98 6.51
CA LEU A 47 7.23 17.00 7.61
C LEU A 47 6.34 17.54 8.75
N ALA A 48 6.41 18.84 9.03
CA ALA A 48 5.56 19.46 10.05
C ALA A 48 4.07 19.40 9.69
N GLU A 49 3.73 19.58 8.41
CA GLU A 49 2.34 19.48 7.92
C GLU A 49 1.84 18.03 7.91
N LEU A 50 2.71 17.06 7.59
CA LEU A 50 2.38 15.64 7.68
C LEU A 50 2.22 15.15 9.14
N GLY A 51 2.83 15.86 10.09
CA GLY A 51 2.97 15.43 11.48
C GLY A 51 4.12 14.43 11.66
N VAL A 52 4.76 14.50 12.82
CA VAL A 52 5.91 13.64 13.15
C VAL A 52 5.64 12.89 14.45
N ILE A 53 5.90 11.59 14.44
CA ILE A 53 6.03 10.76 15.63
C ILE A 53 7.51 10.57 15.89
N ASP A 54 8.03 11.15 16.97
CA ASP A 54 9.44 10.97 17.37
C ASP A 54 9.59 9.65 18.14
N ALA A 55 10.19 8.68 17.47
CA ALA A 55 10.55 7.36 18.03
C ALA A 55 12.06 7.22 18.26
N THR A 56 12.84 8.30 18.22
CA THR A 56 14.30 8.25 18.38
C THR A 56 14.74 7.81 19.77
N GLY A 57 13.89 8.03 20.78
CA GLY A 57 14.07 7.54 22.15
C GLY A 57 13.45 6.16 22.43
N GLY A 58 12.86 5.51 21.43
CA GLY A 58 12.11 4.27 21.59
C GLY A 58 10.68 4.51 22.10
N GLY A 59 10.15 3.54 22.86
CA GLY A 59 8.79 3.61 23.41
C GLY A 59 7.73 3.12 22.44
N GLY A 60 6.59 3.80 22.37
CA GLY A 60 5.50 3.40 21.49
C GLY A 60 4.58 4.55 21.12
N ALA A 61 3.85 4.36 20.03
CA ALA A 61 2.79 5.27 19.60
C ALA A 61 1.59 4.47 19.08
N THR A 62 0.44 5.15 19.03
CA THR A 62 -0.76 4.61 18.41
C THR A 62 -1.15 5.46 17.20
N VAL A 63 -1.45 4.77 16.11
CA VAL A 63 -2.07 5.37 14.93
C VAL A 63 -3.39 4.68 14.63
N HIS A 64 -4.31 5.42 14.05
CA HIS A 64 -5.64 4.95 13.68
C HIS A 64 -5.75 4.91 12.16
N MET A 65 -6.15 3.80 11.61
CA MET A 65 -6.59 3.74 10.20
C MET A 65 -8.01 4.29 10.13
N VAL A 66 -8.22 5.31 9.32
CA VAL A 66 -9.51 6.00 9.24
C VAL A 66 -9.92 6.28 7.80
N ASN A 67 -11.22 6.37 7.56
CA ASN A 67 -11.74 6.96 6.32
C ASN A 67 -11.50 8.48 6.34
N ALA A 68 -11.08 9.01 5.21
CA ALA A 68 -10.81 10.42 5.02
C ALA A 68 -11.19 10.88 3.61
N THR A 69 -10.94 12.14 3.30
CA THR A 69 -11.04 12.66 1.93
C THR A 69 -9.88 13.62 1.69
N HIS A 70 -9.13 13.40 0.63
CA HIS A 70 -8.01 14.26 0.26
C HIS A 70 -8.22 14.94 -1.09
N ARG A 71 -7.67 16.16 -1.24
CA ARG A 71 -7.65 16.87 -2.51
C ARG A 71 -6.25 16.80 -3.11
N PHE A 72 -6.07 15.95 -4.11
CA PHE A 72 -4.78 15.74 -4.76
C PHE A 72 -4.34 16.90 -5.66
N HIS A 73 -5.27 17.71 -6.12
CA HIS A 73 -4.98 18.90 -6.93
C HIS A 73 -6.06 19.97 -6.71
N LYS A 74 -5.69 21.25 -6.70
CA LYS A 74 -6.61 22.37 -6.42
C LYS A 74 -7.82 22.45 -7.35
N THR A 75 -7.70 21.97 -8.58
CA THR A 75 -8.82 21.93 -9.56
C THR A 75 -9.68 20.68 -9.48
N MET A 76 -9.28 19.68 -8.67
CA MET A 76 -10.00 18.42 -8.53
C MET A 76 -10.96 18.44 -7.33
N ALA A 77 -12.00 17.63 -7.39
CA ALA A 77 -12.81 17.32 -6.21
C ALA A 77 -11.99 16.53 -5.18
N LYS A 78 -12.45 16.54 -3.93
CA LYS A 78 -11.87 15.65 -2.91
C LYS A 78 -12.18 14.21 -3.27
N THR A 79 -11.18 13.35 -3.10
CA THR A 79 -11.24 11.90 -3.33
C THR A 79 -11.37 11.18 -1.99
N PRO A 80 -12.25 10.20 -1.83
CA PRO A 80 -12.25 9.31 -0.67
C PRO A 80 -10.90 8.58 -0.54
N THR A 81 -10.34 8.58 0.66
CA THR A 81 -9.04 8.00 0.99
C THR A 81 -9.11 7.18 2.26
N PHE A 82 -8.09 6.36 2.48
CA PHE A 82 -7.72 5.91 3.81
C PHE A 82 -6.50 6.68 4.29
N ALA A 83 -6.40 6.91 5.60
CA ALA A 83 -5.26 7.56 6.20
C ALA A 83 -4.87 6.89 7.52
N TYR A 84 -3.59 6.96 7.86
CA TYR A 84 -3.14 6.76 9.22
C TYR A 84 -3.17 8.10 9.96
N ARG A 85 -3.76 8.11 11.15
CA ARG A 85 -3.91 9.33 11.95
C ARG A 85 -3.34 9.12 13.34
N SER A 86 -2.40 9.94 13.75
CA SER A 86 -1.93 9.98 15.15
C SER A 86 -2.98 10.62 16.06
N ALA A 87 -2.83 10.46 17.36
CA ALA A 87 -3.72 11.09 18.34
C ALA A 87 -3.74 12.63 18.15
N GLY A 88 -4.93 13.18 17.94
CA GLY A 88 -5.11 14.61 17.62
C GLY A 88 -4.63 15.04 16.22
N GLY A 89 -4.15 14.12 15.40
CA GLY A 89 -3.72 14.40 14.03
C GLY A 89 -4.89 14.64 13.08
N THR A 90 -4.61 15.34 11.99
CA THR A 90 -5.59 15.73 10.96
C THR A 90 -5.30 15.13 9.60
N GLN A 91 -4.38 14.14 9.54
CA GLN A 91 -3.99 13.49 8.30
C GLN A 91 -5.21 12.96 7.55
N ASP A 92 -5.30 13.26 6.27
CA ASP A 92 -6.40 12.87 5.39
C ASP A 92 -5.94 12.02 4.19
N TYR A 93 -4.62 11.86 4.04
CA TYR A 93 -3.96 10.97 3.08
C TYR A 93 -2.60 10.55 3.62
N LEU A 94 -2.19 9.28 3.38
CA LEU A 94 -1.01 8.69 4.00
C LEU A 94 -1.11 8.76 5.55
N GLY A 95 -0.08 9.25 6.23
CA GLY A 95 -0.03 9.33 7.68
C GLY A 95 1.11 10.20 8.18
N PRO A 96 1.32 10.24 9.51
CA PRO A 96 2.46 10.92 10.09
C PRO A 96 3.77 10.23 9.70
N VAL A 97 4.85 10.99 9.65
CA VAL A 97 6.20 10.46 9.50
C VAL A 97 6.70 9.96 10.86
N ILE A 98 7.18 8.72 10.92
CA ILE A 98 7.79 8.15 12.12
C ILE A 98 9.30 8.31 11.99
N VAL A 99 9.93 9.05 12.88
CA VAL A 99 11.38 9.23 12.94
C VAL A 99 11.94 8.27 13.99
N ALA A 100 12.66 7.25 13.55
CA ALA A 100 13.25 6.24 14.41
C ALA A 100 14.79 6.29 14.37
N LYS A 101 15.42 5.70 15.36
CA LYS A 101 16.89 5.58 15.45
C LYS A 101 17.31 4.12 15.37
N LYS A 102 18.36 3.83 14.61
CA LYS A 102 18.91 2.47 14.48
C LYS A 102 19.18 1.87 15.87
N ASN A 103 18.79 0.61 16.04
CA ASN A 103 18.92 -0.18 17.27
C ASN A 103 18.18 0.39 18.49
N VAL A 104 17.24 1.30 18.30
CA VAL A 104 16.33 1.76 19.34
C VAL A 104 14.96 1.17 19.06
N PRO A 105 14.50 0.14 19.78
CA PRO A 105 13.21 -0.51 19.53
C PRO A 105 12.04 0.44 19.73
N PHE A 106 11.01 0.26 18.92
CA PHE A 106 9.78 1.06 18.95
C PHE A 106 8.56 0.18 18.74
N ASN A 107 7.48 0.45 19.45
CA ASN A 107 6.21 -0.25 19.33
C ASN A 107 5.19 0.63 18.62
N LEU A 108 4.64 0.16 17.50
CA LEU A 108 3.56 0.83 16.80
C LEU A 108 2.26 0.06 17.01
N THR A 109 1.33 0.64 17.74
CA THR A 109 -0.04 0.12 17.82
C THR A 109 -0.87 0.74 16.71
N VAL A 110 -1.46 -0.09 15.85
CA VAL A 110 -2.36 0.35 14.78
C VAL A 110 -3.77 -0.08 15.13
N LYS A 111 -4.69 0.88 15.20
CA LYS A 111 -6.10 0.63 15.43
C LYS A 111 -6.88 0.73 14.11
N ASN A 112 -7.72 -0.25 13.85
CA ASN A 112 -8.57 -0.26 12.67
C ASN A 112 -9.91 0.40 12.95
N ASP A 113 -10.02 1.68 12.64
CA ASP A 113 -11.28 2.45 12.71
C ASP A 113 -11.85 2.68 11.27
N LEU A 114 -11.47 1.84 10.30
CA LEU A 114 -11.96 1.94 8.93
C LEU A 114 -13.46 1.60 8.86
N GLY A 115 -14.20 2.46 8.21
CA GLY A 115 -15.61 2.24 7.85
C GLY A 115 -15.74 1.66 6.44
N SER A 116 -16.73 2.15 5.68
CA SER A 116 -16.97 1.66 4.31
C SER A 116 -15.76 1.84 3.41
N HIS A 117 -15.45 0.78 2.65
CA HIS A 117 -14.35 0.79 1.69
C HIS A 117 -14.68 1.74 0.52
N PRO A 118 -13.81 2.70 0.16
CA PRO A 118 -14.06 3.64 -0.94
C PRO A 118 -14.34 2.95 -2.28
N LEU A 119 -13.74 1.79 -2.51
CA LEU A 119 -13.91 0.97 -3.71
C LEU A 119 -14.77 -0.28 -3.45
N ALA A 120 -15.77 -0.20 -2.58
CA ALA A 120 -16.62 -1.34 -2.23
C ALA A 120 -17.26 -2.03 -3.44
N SER A 121 -17.59 -1.27 -4.48
CA SER A 121 -18.17 -1.80 -5.72
C SER A 121 -17.18 -2.58 -6.61
N ALA A 122 -15.88 -2.43 -6.36
CA ALA A 122 -14.82 -3.10 -7.12
C ALA A 122 -14.26 -4.33 -6.40
N ILE A 123 -14.77 -4.67 -5.22
CA ILE A 123 -14.33 -5.85 -4.48
C ILE A 123 -14.82 -7.12 -5.20
N ASP A 124 -13.88 -7.98 -5.58
CA ASP A 124 -14.18 -9.29 -6.15
C ASP A 124 -14.37 -10.33 -5.06
N TYR A 125 -15.60 -10.72 -4.83
CA TYR A 125 -15.95 -11.76 -3.84
C TYR A 125 -15.69 -13.19 -4.31
N GLY A 126 -15.17 -13.36 -5.53
CA GLY A 126 -14.71 -14.65 -6.05
C GLY A 126 -13.29 -15.01 -5.58
N ILE A 127 -12.55 -14.06 -5.03
CA ILE A 127 -11.22 -14.27 -4.48
C ILE A 127 -11.35 -14.97 -3.12
N ASP A 128 -10.57 -16.05 -2.92
CA ASP A 128 -10.57 -16.80 -1.65
C ASP A 128 -10.20 -15.90 -0.46
N GLY A 129 -10.91 -16.07 0.65
CA GLY A 129 -10.73 -15.28 1.85
C GLY A 129 -11.41 -13.90 1.87
N VAL A 130 -11.91 -13.40 0.73
CA VAL A 130 -12.67 -12.14 0.67
C VAL A 130 -14.10 -12.36 1.16
N VAL A 131 -14.56 -11.52 2.08
CA VAL A 131 -15.90 -11.61 2.67
C VAL A 131 -16.71 -10.33 2.44
N ARG A 132 -18.04 -10.44 2.41
CA ARG A 132 -18.92 -9.30 2.14
C ARG A 132 -18.82 -8.17 3.16
N THR A 133 -18.42 -8.47 4.37
CA THR A 133 -18.20 -7.47 5.42
C THR A 133 -17.03 -6.53 5.12
N ASP A 134 -16.05 -6.96 4.31
CA ASP A 134 -14.87 -6.14 3.94
C ASP A 134 -15.26 -4.84 3.20
N ALA A 135 -16.41 -4.82 2.53
CA ALA A 135 -16.93 -3.62 1.90
C ALA A 135 -17.34 -2.51 2.89
N ARG A 136 -17.67 -2.87 4.14
CA ARG A 136 -18.19 -1.95 5.16
C ARG A 136 -17.29 -1.81 6.37
N ALA A 137 -16.46 -2.81 6.61
CA ALA A 137 -15.55 -2.90 7.75
C ALA A 137 -14.29 -3.67 7.30
N PRO A 138 -13.41 -3.04 6.50
CA PRO A 138 -12.23 -3.69 5.95
C PRO A 138 -11.34 -4.25 7.06
N ARG A 139 -10.83 -5.45 6.84
CA ARG A 139 -9.76 -6.04 7.63
C ARG A 139 -8.43 -5.48 7.15
N ALA A 140 -7.42 -5.47 8.00
CA ALA A 140 -6.09 -4.98 7.65
C ALA A 140 -5.00 -5.83 8.29
N ALA A 141 -3.88 -5.98 7.58
CA ALA A 141 -2.58 -6.35 8.12
C ALA A 141 -1.63 -5.20 7.75
N VAL A 142 -0.74 -4.81 8.66
CA VAL A 142 0.17 -3.68 8.44
C VAL A 142 1.58 -4.20 8.28
N HIS A 143 2.21 -3.86 7.16
CA HIS A 143 3.57 -4.26 6.80
C HIS A 143 4.48 -3.04 6.71
N LEU A 144 5.66 -3.11 7.31
CA LEU A 144 6.72 -2.12 7.12
C LEU A 144 7.56 -2.50 5.89
N HIS A 145 7.24 -1.89 4.75
CA HIS A 145 7.86 -2.24 3.48
C HIS A 145 9.36 -1.99 3.48
N GLY A 146 10.14 -3.05 3.27
CA GLY A 146 11.61 -3.02 3.32
C GLY A 146 12.20 -3.02 4.73
N GLY A 147 11.38 -3.08 5.77
CA GLY A 147 11.86 -3.15 7.14
C GLY A 147 12.53 -4.49 7.44
N ASN A 148 13.59 -4.46 8.27
CA ASN A 148 14.15 -5.66 8.86
C ASN A 148 13.41 -5.93 10.18
N THR A 149 12.33 -6.70 10.09
CA THR A 149 11.37 -6.96 11.17
C THR A 149 11.31 -8.43 11.52
N ASP A 150 10.94 -8.74 12.76
CA ASP A 150 10.60 -10.10 13.14
C ASP A 150 9.31 -10.55 12.41
N PRO A 151 9.17 -11.85 12.08
CA PRO A 151 7.99 -12.36 11.37
C PRO A 151 6.65 -11.99 12.02
N ALA A 152 6.59 -11.97 13.35
CA ALA A 152 5.38 -11.58 14.10
C ALA A 152 5.00 -10.09 13.95
N SER A 153 5.92 -9.25 13.45
CA SER A 153 5.70 -7.82 13.21
C SER A 153 5.85 -7.44 11.74
N ASP A 154 5.90 -8.41 10.85
CA ASP A 154 6.09 -8.18 9.42
C ASP A 154 4.77 -7.94 8.67
N GLY A 155 3.63 -8.21 9.31
CA GLY A 155 2.31 -8.00 8.71
C GLY A 155 1.91 -9.14 7.79
N ASP A 156 1.91 -10.38 8.31
CA ASP A 156 1.38 -11.54 7.58
C ASP A 156 -0.07 -11.25 7.14
N PRO A 157 -0.40 -11.37 5.85
CA PRO A 157 -1.76 -11.13 5.35
C PRO A 157 -2.81 -12.08 5.93
N LEU A 158 -2.42 -13.19 6.55
CA LEU A 158 -3.32 -14.09 7.28
C LEU A 158 -3.52 -13.69 8.74
N ASP A 159 -2.62 -12.86 9.29
CA ASP A 159 -2.75 -12.27 10.64
C ASP A 159 -3.34 -10.85 10.55
N PHE A 160 -4.58 -10.79 10.08
CA PHE A 160 -5.31 -9.55 9.94
C PHE A 160 -6.17 -9.24 11.15
N PHE A 161 -6.49 -7.98 11.36
CA PHE A 161 -7.40 -7.52 12.41
C PHE A 161 -8.56 -6.69 11.82
N GLY A 162 -9.75 -6.88 12.39
CA GLY A 162 -10.98 -6.27 11.91
C GLY A 162 -11.23 -4.87 12.48
N HIS A 163 -12.33 -4.27 12.05
CA HIS A 163 -12.80 -2.98 12.54
C HIS A 163 -12.93 -2.96 14.06
N GLY A 164 -12.45 -1.90 14.70
CA GLY A 164 -12.44 -1.69 16.14
C GLY A 164 -11.31 -2.41 16.88
N ALA A 165 -10.63 -3.36 16.24
CA ALA A 165 -9.49 -4.06 16.84
C ALA A 165 -8.18 -3.28 16.60
N SER A 166 -7.14 -3.70 17.31
CA SER A 166 -5.77 -3.15 17.18
C SER A 166 -4.77 -4.28 17.10
N ASN A 167 -3.67 -4.02 16.41
CA ASN A 167 -2.47 -4.87 16.49
C ASN A 167 -1.26 -4.00 16.86
N THR A 168 -0.29 -4.58 17.59
CA THR A 168 0.94 -3.90 17.99
C THR A 168 2.13 -4.57 17.35
N TYR A 169 2.88 -3.80 16.60
CA TYR A 169 4.08 -4.20 15.87
C TYR A 169 5.33 -3.76 16.64
N HIS A 170 6.29 -4.67 16.78
CA HIS A 170 7.54 -4.45 17.53
C HIS A 170 8.69 -4.29 16.54
N TYR A 171 9.11 -3.06 16.31
CA TYR A 171 10.20 -2.76 15.38
C TYR A 171 11.52 -2.61 16.11
N GLY A 172 12.48 -3.49 15.83
CA GLY A 172 13.83 -3.45 16.38
C GLY A 172 14.71 -2.35 15.78
N ASN A 173 14.29 -1.79 14.65
CA ASN A 173 15.00 -0.75 13.89
C ASN A 173 16.45 -1.14 13.57
N THR A 174 16.66 -2.40 13.13
CA THR A 174 17.98 -2.99 12.89
C THR A 174 18.46 -2.84 11.43
N GLN A 175 17.86 -1.95 10.67
CA GLN A 175 18.23 -1.69 9.28
C GLN A 175 19.72 -1.34 9.14
N GLU A 176 20.36 -1.82 8.07
CA GLU A 176 21.80 -1.62 7.83
C GLU A 176 22.13 -0.15 7.54
N ALA A 177 21.26 0.57 6.87
CA ALA A 177 21.45 1.97 6.50
C ALA A 177 20.25 2.83 6.90
N ALA A 178 20.46 4.14 6.99
CA ALA A 178 19.37 5.09 7.10
C ALA A 178 18.61 5.15 5.77
N GLY A 179 17.29 5.28 5.84
CA GLY A 179 16.43 5.33 4.67
C GLY A 179 15.00 5.75 5.03
N LEU A 180 14.17 5.84 3.99
CA LEU A 180 12.72 5.95 4.10
C LEU A 180 12.14 4.55 3.90
N TRP A 181 11.36 4.11 4.87
CA TRP A 181 10.76 2.79 4.92
C TRP A 181 9.23 2.87 4.95
#